data_66a0c03788ff3adc148fee1bc7cb0a01
#
_entry.id   66a0c03788ff3adc148fee1bc7cb0a01
#
_cell.length_a   1.000
_cell.length_b   1.000
_cell.length_c   1.000
_cell.angle_alpha   90.00
_cell.angle_beta   90.00
_cell.angle_gamma   90.00
#
_symmetry.space_group_name_H-M   'P 1'
#
loop_
_entity.id
_entity.type
_entity.pdbx_description
1 polymer ?
#
loop_
_entity_poly.entity_id
_entity_poly.type
_entity_poly.pdbx_seq_one_letter_code
_entity_poly.pdbx_strand_id
1 'polypeptide(L)'
;MKQYAKVTPEGSRDLLFEECDDRRRVENALTGLYEANGYRKVITPTLEFFDVFNSGDAGLDADEMYKLTDNRGRTTVLRPDNTLPIARLVATRLSEDAFPVRLYYNQSVFVRTKELAGRTDEVAQSGIELIGDGSMAADIQVITLAFSGALNRVAGV
;
A
#
# COMPACT_ATOMS: atom_id res chain seq x y z
N MET A 1 6.75 -5.23 36.33
CA MET A 1 6.80 -4.46 35.08
C MET A 1 6.26 -5.35 33.97
N LYS A 2 5.32 -4.88 33.15
CA LYS A 2 4.78 -5.71 32.05
C LYS A 2 5.92 -6.07 31.10
N GLN A 3 6.07 -7.37 30.75
CA GLN A 3 7.18 -7.93 29.99
C GLN A 3 7.42 -7.23 28.64
N TYR A 4 6.35 -6.75 27.99
CA TYR A 4 6.38 -6.15 26.64
C TYR A 4 6.38 -4.61 26.63
N ALA A 5 6.54 -3.94 27.78
CA ALA A 5 6.42 -2.48 27.85
C ALA A 5 7.64 -1.72 27.23
N LYS A 6 8.69 -2.44 26.83
CA LYS A 6 9.95 -1.85 26.34
C LYS A 6 10.42 -2.45 25.01
N VAL A 7 9.57 -3.20 24.32
CA VAL A 7 9.90 -3.84 23.05
C VAL A 7 8.79 -3.60 22.05
N THR A 8 9.13 -3.52 20.78
CA THR A 8 8.16 -3.53 19.67
C THR A 8 7.65 -4.96 19.45
N PRO A 9 6.41 -5.14 18.94
CA PRO A 9 5.96 -6.45 18.48
C PRO A 9 6.90 -7.04 17.43
N GLU A 10 6.95 -8.38 17.36
CA GLU A 10 7.66 -9.07 16.29
C GLU A 10 7.15 -8.59 14.91
N GLY A 11 8.03 -8.47 13.95
CA GLY A 11 7.70 -7.95 12.62
C GLY A 11 7.48 -6.43 12.56
N SER A 12 7.66 -5.71 13.67
CA SER A 12 7.56 -4.25 13.72
C SER A 12 8.86 -3.63 14.22
N ARG A 13 9.19 -2.44 13.73
CA ARG A 13 10.37 -1.69 14.20
C ARG A 13 10.09 -0.20 14.26
N ASP A 14 10.76 0.48 15.16
CA ASP A 14 10.84 1.93 15.16
C ASP A 14 11.81 2.41 14.07
N LEU A 15 11.49 3.54 13.45
CA LEU A 15 12.40 4.30 12.60
C LEU A 15 12.83 5.56 13.33
N LEU A 16 14.12 5.90 13.29
CA LEU A 16 14.66 7.06 13.98
C LEU A 16 15.45 7.96 13.03
N PHE A 17 15.35 9.25 13.29
CA PHE A 17 16.19 10.31 12.71
C PHE A 17 16.44 10.16 11.20
N GLU A 18 17.65 9.74 10.82
CA GLU A 18 18.09 9.62 9.43
C GLU A 18 17.20 8.64 8.63
N GLU A 19 16.77 7.52 9.24
CA GLU A 19 15.87 6.59 8.58
C GLU A 19 14.51 7.22 8.24
N CYS A 20 14.00 8.10 9.12
CA CYS A 20 12.77 8.86 8.86
C CYS A 20 12.97 9.89 7.73
N ASP A 21 14.12 10.53 7.71
CA ASP A 21 14.47 11.53 6.70
C ASP A 21 14.67 10.88 5.34
N ASP A 22 15.31 9.71 5.29
CA ASP A 22 15.51 8.93 4.08
C ASP A 22 14.17 8.44 3.51
N ARG A 23 13.30 7.90 4.36
CA ARG A 23 11.96 7.50 3.97
C ARG A 23 11.18 8.67 3.38
N ARG A 24 11.18 9.82 4.06
CA ARG A 24 10.49 11.04 3.60
C ARG A 24 11.04 11.55 2.26
N ARG A 25 12.36 11.48 2.05
CA ARG A 25 12.99 11.86 0.77
C ARG A 25 12.47 11.00 -0.38
N VAL A 26 12.46 9.68 -0.19
CA VAL A 26 11.97 8.73 -1.19
C VAL A 26 10.48 8.96 -1.47
N GLU A 27 9.66 9.08 -0.43
CA GLU A 27 8.22 9.34 -0.58
C GLU A 27 7.95 10.65 -1.33
N ASN A 28 8.71 11.72 -1.06
CA ASN A 28 8.56 13.00 -1.75
C ASN A 28 8.99 12.92 -3.21
N ALA A 29 10.08 12.22 -3.52
CA ALA A 29 10.54 12.04 -4.90
C ALA A 29 9.50 11.26 -5.74
N LEU A 30 8.95 10.18 -5.18
CA LEU A 30 7.90 9.39 -5.85
C LEU A 30 6.61 10.20 -6.00
N THR A 31 6.21 10.95 -4.97
CA THR A 31 5.06 11.85 -5.03
C THR A 31 5.21 12.86 -6.16
N GLY A 32 6.34 13.55 -6.25
CA GLY A 32 6.60 14.49 -7.34
C GLY A 32 6.54 13.87 -8.73
N LEU A 33 7.09 12.65 -8.88
CA LEU A 33 7.01 11.90 -10.12
C LEU A 33 5.55 11.56 -10.50
N TYR A 34 4.75 11.08 -9.57
CA TYR A 34 3.37 10.71 -9.82
C TYR A 34 2.49 11.93 -10.14
N GLU A 35 2.62 13.01 -9.37
CA GLU A 35 1.86 14.25 -9.59
C GLU A 35 2.21 14.91 -10.92
N ALA A 36 3.49 14.92 -11.32
CA ALA A 36 3.92 15.42 -12.61
C ALA A 36 3.33 14.63 -13.80
N ASN A 37 2.90 13.38 -13.58
CA ASN A 37 2.24 12.52 -14.56
C ASN A 37 0.71 12.47 -14.41
N GLY A 38 0.13 13.39 -13.63
CA GLY A 38 -1.32 13.57 -13.50
C GLY A 38 -2.00 12.60 -12.53
N TYR A 39 -1.23 11.88 -11.70
CA TYR A 39 -1.81 11.02 -10.67
C TYR A 39 -2.20 11.85 -9.45
N ARG A 40 -3.31 11.49 -8.81
CA ARG A 40 -3.85 12.16 -7.63
C ARG A 40 -3.76 11.24 -6.42
N LYS A 41 -3.39 11.82 -5.28
CA LYS A 41 -3.25 11.06 -4.02
C LYS A 41 -4.57 10.51 -3.53
N VAL A 42 -4.55 9.25 -3.10
CA VAL A 42 -5.64 8.63 -2.33
C VAL A 42 -5.11 8.06 -1.02
N ILE A 43 -5.97 8.01 -0.03
CA ILE A 43 -5.72 7.38 1.26
C ILE A 43 -6.92 6.47 1.56
N THR A 44 -6.64 5.17 1.72
CA THR A 44 -7.62 4.19 2.19
C THR A 44 -7.42 3.90 3.68
N PRO A 45 -8.44 3.45 4.41
CA PRO A 45 -8.30 3.06 5.80
C PRO A 45 -7.26 1.95 5.99
N THR A 46 -6.55 1.97 7.12
CA THR A 46 -5.62 0.88 7.50
C THR A 46 -6.38 -0.41 7.81
N LEU A 47 -7.57 -0.29 8.40
CA LEU A 47 -8.49 -1.41 8.63
C LEU A 47 -9.46 -1.52 7.46
N GLU A 48 -9.59 -2.73 6.93
CA GLU A 48 -10.53 -3.06 5.87
C GLU A 48 -11.33 -4.32 6.25
N PHE A 49 -12.49 -4.54 5.66
CA PHE A 49 -13.20 -5.80 5.85
C PHE A 49 -12.45 -6.94 5.18
N PHE A 50 -12.42 -8.09 5.85
CA PHE A 50 -11.79 -9.31 5.33
C PHE A 50 -12.35 -9.70 3.95
N ASP A 51 -13.64 -9.50 3.74
CA ASP A 51 -14.34 -9.83 2.50
C ASP A 51 -13.77 -9.12 1.25
N VAL A 52 -13.13 -7.96 1.42
CA VAL A 52 -12.46 -7.23 0.33
C VAL A 52 -11.31 -8.06 -0.26
N PHE A 53 -10.65 -8.88 0.57
CA PHE A 53 -9.48 -9.67 0.19
C PHE A 53 -9.82 -11.15 -0.05
N ASN A 54 -11.00 -11.61 0.38
CA ASN A 54 -11.42 -13.02 0.31
C ASN A 54 -12.11 -13.38 -1.02
N SER A 55 -11.91 -12.59 -2.07
CA SER A 55 -12.56 -12.79 -3.38
C SER A 55 -11.95 -13.89 -4.25
N GLY A 56 -11.04 -14.71 -3.71
CA GLY A 56 -10.46 -15.89 -4.38
C GLY A 56 -9.40 -15.58 -5.46
N ASP A 57 -9.48 -14.44 -6.11
CA ASP A 57 -8.59 -14.05 -7.21
C ASP A 57 -7.40 -13.20 -6.77
N ALA A 58 -7.37 -12.78 -5.50
CA ALA A 58 -6.38 -11.83 -5.00
C ALA A 58 -4.98 -12.42 -4.76
N GLY A 59 -4.83 -13.75 -4.79
CA GLY A 59 -3.56 -14.44 -4.56
C GLY A 59 -2.98 -14.25 -3.14
N LEU A 60 -3.78 -13.70 -2.21
CA LEU A 60 -3.38 -13.43 -0.84
C LEU A 60 -3.82 -14.58 0.07
N ASP A 61 -2.87 -15.16 0.80
CA ASP A 61 -3.16 -16.21 1.78
C ASP A 61 -3.84 -15.59 3.01
N ALA A 62 -5.03 -16.09 3.33
CA ALA A 62 -5.79 -15.65 4.50
C ALA A 62 -5.01 -15.82 5.82
N ASP A 63 -4.05 -16.75 5.87
CA ASP A 63 -3.20 -16.99 7.05
C ASP A 63 -2.07 -15.95 7.17
N GLU A 64 -1.78 -15.21 6.12
CA GLU A 64 -0.81 -14.12 6.12
C GLU A 64 -1.42 -12.76 6.50
N MET A 65 -2.72 -12.70 6.76
CA MET A 65 -3.41 -11.47 7.15
C MET A 65 -3.50 -11.32 8.66
N TYR A 66 -3.30 -10.10 9.15
CA TYR A 66 -3.59 -9.70 10.53
C TYR A 66 -5.10 -9.49 10.71
N LYS A 67 -5.79 -10.51 11.23
CA LYS A 67 -7.24 -10.49 11.45
C LYS A 67 -7.58 -9.90 12.81
N LEU A 68 -8.62 -9.04 12.83
CA LEU A 68 -9.19 -8.43 14.01
C LEU A 68 -10.72 -8.59 13.99
N THR A 69 -11.35 -8.43 15.14
CA THR A 69 -12.80 -8.41 15.23
C THR A 69 -13.24 -7.01 15.64
N ASP A 70 -14.17 -6.42 14.89
CA ASP A 70 -14.73 -5.13 15.24
C ASP A 70 -15.75 -5.25 16.39
N ASN A 71 -16.25 -4.10 16.86
CA ASN A 71 -17.22 -4.04 17.97
C ASN A 71 -18.61 -4.63 17.65
N ARG A 72 -18.84 -5.05 16.38
CA ARG A 72 -20.06 -5.73 15.91
C ARG A 72 -19.83 -7.20 15.59
N GLY A 73 -18.65 -7.74 15.91
CA GLY A 73 -18.30 -9.14 15.66
C GLY A 73 -17.90 -9.44 14.21
N ARG A 74 -17.67 -8.42 13.35
CA ARG A 74 -17.27 -8.62 11.96
C ARG A 74 -15.75 -8.75 11.86
N THR A 75 -15.28 -9.60 10.93
CA THR A 75 -13.85 -9.77 10.67
C THR A 75 -13.32 -8.61 9.84
N THR A 76 -12.33 -7.93 10.39
CA THR A 76 -11.53 -6.92 9.71
C THR A 76 -10.08 -7.36 9.65
N VAL A 77 -9.29 -6.75 8.77
CA VAL A 77 -7.85 -7.01 8.63
C VAL A 77 -7.07 -5.69 8.60
N LEU A 78 -5.83 -5.72 9.08
CA LEU A 78 -4.86 -4.71 8.64
C LEU A 78 -4.61 -4.98 7.17
N ARG A 79 -4.77 -3.97 6.31
CA ARG A 79 -4.67 -4.14 4.86
C ARG A 79 -3.34 -4.80 4.46
N PRO A 80 -3.37 -5.97 3.80
CA PRO A 80 -2.18 -6.64 3.29
C PRO A 80 -1.73 -6.09 1.94
N ASP A 81 -2.60 -5.31 1.27
CA ASP A 81 -2.40 -4.74 -0.05
C ASP A 81 -3.16 -3.41 -0.16
N ASN A 82 -2.75 -2.51 -1.07
CA ASN A 82 -3.40 -1.23 -1.31
C ASN A 82 -4.33 -1.25 -2.54
N THR A 83 -4.11 -2.13 -3.51
CA THR A 83 -4.86 -2.16 -4.78
C THR A 83 -6.33 -2.46 -4.57
N LEU A 84 -6.67 -3.51 -3.81
CA LEU A 84 -8.07 -3.88 -3.56
C LEU A 84 -8.86 -2.82 -2.77
N PRO A 85 -8.34 -2.22 -1.68
CA PRO A 85 -8.95 -1.06 -1.05
C PRO A 85 -9.18 0.13 -1.98
N ILE A 86 -8.25 0.39 -2.92
CA ILE A 86 -8.39 1.46 -3.91
C ILE A 86 -9.46 1.08 -4.93
N ALA A 87 -9.49 -0.16 -5.42
CA ALA A 87 -10.53 -0.65 -6.32
C ALA A 87 -11.93 -0.51 -5.68
N ARG A 88 -12.08 -0.90 -4.40
CA ARG A 88 -13.30 -0.68 -3.62
C ARG A 88 -13.66 0.81 -3.53
N LEU A 89 -12.68 1.69 -3.25
CA LEU A 89 -12.89 3.13 -3.18
C LEU A 89 -13.42 3.66 -4.51
N VAL A 90 -12.79 3.28 -5.63
CA VAL A 90 -13.20 3.68 -6.97
C VAL A 90 -14.63 3.21 -7.27
N ALA A 91 -14.92 1.93 -7.04
CA ALA A 91 -16.25 1.35 -7.30
C ALA A 91 -17.38 1.97 -6.45
N THR A 92 -17.06 2.54 -5.28
CA THR A 92 -18.08 3.06 -4.36
C THR A 92 -18.17 4.58 -4.30
N ARG A 93 -17.14 5.30 -4.77
CA ARG A 93 -17.02 6.76 -4.59
C ARG A 93 -16.85 7.55 -5.88
N LEU A 94 -16.44 6.90 -6.97
CA LEU A 94 -16.27 7.59 -8.24
C LEU A 94 -17.37 7.20 -9.22
N SER A 95 -17.86 8.18 -9.97
CA SER A 95 -18.82 7.96 -11.05
C SER A 95 -18.13 7.43 -12.31
N GLU A 96 -18.89 6.80 -13.20
CA GLU A 96 -18.39 6.31 -14.49
C GLU A 96 -17.77 7.42 -15.36
N ASP A 97 -18.26 8.64 -15.25
CA ASP A 97 -17.75 9.81 -15.99
C ASP A 97 -16.32 10.25 -15.56
N ALA A 98 -15.82 9.71 -14.45
CA ALA A 98 -14.49 10.06 -13.95
C ALA A 98 -13.36 9.28 -14.64
N PHE A 99 -13.65 8.23 -15.40
CA PHE A 99 -12.65 7.36 -16.00
C PHE A 99 -12.04 7.93 -17.29
N PRO A 100 -10.75 7.66 -17.58
CA PRO A 100 -9.80 6.92 -16.73
C PRO A 100 -9.30 7.74 -15.55
N VAL A 101 -9.16 7.09 -14.38
CA VAL A 101 -8.61 7.74 -13.17
C VAL A 101 -7.17 7.31 -12.93
N ARG A 102 -6.34 8.26 -12.51
CA ARG A 102 -4.94 8.09 -12.14
C ARG A 102 -4.78 8.39 -10.67
N LEU A 103 -4.47 7.37 -9.89
CA LEU A 103 -4.37 7.44 -8.44
C LEU A 103 -2.98 7.00 -7.98
N TYR A 104 -2.45 7.60 -6.91
CA TYR A 104 -1.24 7.13 -6.26
C TYR A 104 -1.42 7.08 -4.74
N TYR A 105 -0.62 6.25 -4.10
CA TYR A 105 -0.61 6.09 -2.65
C TYR A 105 0.81 5.94 -2.11
N ASN A 106 0.99 6.39 -0.85
CA ASN A 106 2.14 6.11 0.01
C ASN A 106 1.55 5.66 1.34
N GLN A 107 1.46 4.34 1.57
CA GLN A 107 0.79 3.77 2.72
C GLN A 107 1.46 2.45 3.13
N SER A 108 1.45 2.14 4.44
CA SER A 108 1.92 0.84 4.90
C SER A 108 0.93 -0.26 4.58
N VAL A 109 1.45 -1.45 4.32
CA VAL A 109 0.74 -2.73 4.26
C VAL A 109 1.25 -3.65 5.36
N PHE A 110 0.46 -4.66 5.74
CA PHE A 110 0.74 -5.52 6.87
C PHE A 110 0.58 -6.98 6.47
N VAL A 111 1.69 -7.70 6.31
CA VAL A 111 1.71 -9.10 5.89
C VAL A 111 2.48 -9.92 6.90
N ARG A 112 1.84 -10.93 7.49
CA ARG A 112 2.50 -11.84 8.42
C ARG A 112 3.53 -12.69 7.69
N THR A 113 4.78 -12.55 8.07
CA THR A 113 5.84 -13.38 7.51
C THR A 113 5.94 -14.68 8.31
N LYS A 114 5.77 -15.82 7.64
CA LYS A 114 5.84 -17.16 8.28
C LYS A 114 7.26 -17.51 8.80
N GLU A 115 8.30 -16.87 8.27
CA GLU A 115 9.69 -17.05 8.68
C GLU A 115 10.24 -15.76 9.28
N LEU A 116 10.73 -15.84 10.51
CA LEU A 116 11.36 -14.74 11.27
C LEU A 116 12.73 -14.30 10.68
N ALA A 117 12.88 -14.28 9.38
CA ALA A 117 14.14 -14.02 8.67
C ALA A 117 14.53 -12.52 8.64
N GLY A 118 14.26 -11.76 9.70
CA GLY A 118 14.62 -10.34 9.78
C GLY A 118 13.79 -9.42 8.89
N ARG A 119 12.67 -9.90 8.36
CA ARG A 119 11.69 -9.09 7.62
C ARG A 119 10.70 -8.42 8.57
N THR A 120 10.27 -7.22 8.22
CA THR A 120 9.18 -6.53 8.92
C THR A 120 7.85 -6.90 8.29
N ASP A 121 6.83 -7.13 9.14
CA ASP A 121 5.46 -7.38 8.70
C ASP A 121 4.76 -6.09 8.25
N GLU A 122 5.17 -4.94 8.79
CA GLU A 122 4.79 -3.62 8.29
C GLU A 122 5.78 -3.16 7.22
N VAL A 123 5.28 -2.97 6.00
CA VAL A 123 6.06 -2.52 4.85
C VAL A 123 5.49 -1.22 4.31
N ALA A 124 6.32 -0.19 4.20
CA ALA A 124 5.96 1.03 3.48
C ALA A 124 5.87 0.74 1.99
N GLN A 125 4.72 0.98 1.40
CA GLN A 125 4.45 0.76 -0.01
C GLN A 125 4.07 2.08 -0.68
N SER A 126 4.64 2.33 -1.86
CA SER A 126 4.29 3.43 -2.74
C SER A 126 3.91 2.85 -4.11
N GLY A 127 2.82 3.32 -4.68
CA GLY A 127 2.34 2.79 -5.96
C GLY A 127 1.35 3.69 -6.67
N ILE A 128 1.05 3.30 -7.91
CA ILE A 128 0.09 3.97 -8.79
C ILE A 128 -0.96 2.98 -9.27
N GLU A 129 -2.17 3.50 -9.47
CA GLU A 129 -3.29 2.75 -10.05
C GLU A 129 -3.86 3.57 -11.22
N LEU A 130 -3.89 2.98 -12.42
CA LEU A 130 -4.56 3.52 -13.59
C LEU A 130 -5.77 2.66 -13.89
N ILE A 131 -6.96 3.20 -13.70
CA ILE A 131 -8.21 2.44 -13.75
C ILE A 131 -9.09 3.02 -14.85
N GLY A 132 -9.67 2.13 -15.69
CA GLY A 132 -10.60 2.51 -16.75
C GLY A 132 -9.94 2.78 -18.11
N ASP A 133 -8.66 2.42 -18.27
CA ASP A 133 -7.96 2.46 -19.57
C ASP A 133 -7.25 1.11 -19.80
N GLY A 134 -7.77 0.29 -20.71
CA GLY A 134 -7.20 -1.03 -21.07
C GLY A 134 -6.28 -0.97 -22.31
N SER A 135 -5.77 0.21 -22.68
CA SER A 135 -4.90 0.35 -23.84
C SER A 135 -3.46 -0.05 -23.53
N MET A 136 -2.75 -0.52 -24.55
CA MET A 136 -1.30 -0.77 -24.47
C MET A 136 -0.51 0.49 -24.06
N ALA A 137 -0.99 1.67 -24.39
CA ALA A 137 -0.38 2.93 -24.01
C ALA A 137 -0.45 3.14 -22.49
N ALA A 138 -1.57 2.75 -21.85
CA ALA A 138 -1.73 2.78 -20.40
C ALA A 138 -0.76 1.81 -19.71
N ASP A 139 -0.62 0.57 -20.21
CA ASP A 139 0.34 -0.40 -19.68
C ASP A 139 1.78 0.12 -19.77
N ILE A 140 2.18 0.66 -20.92
CA ILE A 140 3.50 1.25 -21.12
C ILE A 140 3.72 2.43 -20.15
N GLN A 141 2.71 3.28 -19.93
CA GLN A 141 2.80 4.40 -18.99
C GLN A 141 3.08 3.90 -17.58
N VAL A 142 2.30 2.93 -17.09
CA VAL A 142 2.45 2.37 -15.74
C VAL A 142 3.82 1.73 -15.55
N ILE A 143 4.26 0.90 -16.50
CA ILE A 143 5.56 0.25 -16.45
C ILE A 143 6.70 1.30 -16.46
N THR A 144 6.62 2.29 -17.33
CA THR A 144 7.63 3.35 -17.42
C THR A 144 7.75 4.14 -16.13
N LEU A 145 6.63 4.48 -15.50
CA LEU A 145 6.61 5.20 -14.22
C LEU A 145 7.18 4.35 -13.09
N ALA A 146 6.84 3.05 -13.05
CA ALA A 146 7.39 2.13 -12.05
C ALA A 146 8.91 2.02 -12.16
N PHE A 147 9.44 1.90 -13.39
CA PHE A 147 10.89 1.91 -13.66
C PHE A 147 11.54 3.23 -13.26
N SER A 148 10.94 4.35 -13.62
CA SER A 148 11.46 5.69 -13.29
C SER A 148 11.51 5.90 -11.77
N GLY A 149 10.49 5.43 -11.05
CA GLY A 149 10.46 5.47 -9.59
C GLY A 149 11.56 4.62 -8.95
N ALA A 150 11.80 3.42 -9.50
CA ALA A 150 12.87 2.54 -9.02
C ALA A 150 14.26 3.10 -9.29
N LEU A 151 14.50 3.72 -10.47
CA LEU A 151 15.77 4.32 -10.84
C LEU A 151 16.08 5.58 -10.00
N ASN A 152 15.08 6.42 -9.71
CA ASN A 152 15.26 7.58 -8.83
C ASN A 152 15.68 7.18 -7.41
N ARG A 153 15.29 5.99 -6.94
CA ARG A 153 15.74 5.42 -5.67
C ARG A 153 17.22 5.01 -5.69
N VAL A 154 17.75 4.65 -6.86
CA VAL A 154 19.15 4.17 -7.02
C VAL A 154 20.12 5.32 -7.31
N ALA A 155 19.64 6.43 -7.90
CA ALA A 155 20.50 7.51 -8.42
C ALA A 155 20.88 8.60 -7.41
N GLY A 156 20.69 8.38 -6.12
CA GLY A 156 21.29 9.29 -5.12
C GLY A 156 20.33 10.02 -4.22
N VAL A 157 19.36 9.34 -3.78
CA VAL A 157 18.62 9.74 -2.57
C VAL A 157 18.86 8.71 -1.49
#